data_6f9db461be4ec43ae5e14b8ce6d06f1b
#
_entry.id   6f9db461be4ec43ae5e14b8ce6d06f1b
#
_cell.length_a   1.000
_cell.length_b   1.000
_cell.length_c   1.000
_cell.angle_alpha   90.00
_cell.angle_beta   90.00
_cell.angle_gamma   90.00
#
_symmetry.space_group_name_H-M   'P 1'
#
loop_
_entity.id
_entity.type
_entity.pdbx_description
1 polymer ?
#
loop_
_entity_poly.entity_id
_entity_poly.type
_entity_poly.pdbx_seq_one_letter_code
_entity_poly.pdbx_strand_id
1 'polypeptide(L)'
;QGYKVWCVGDDIAWIRKGPDGRLWAMNPENGFFGVAPGTNEKSNPNALASTKQGTIFTNVVHNLDDDTVWWEGLDKNPPRNALNWKGEKWDSTASEKGAHPNSRFTSPAKNCPCISSEFDSSKGVPLSAIVFGGRRAKTAPLVYQSFDWKHGTFVGSIMASETTAAAAGAVGVVRRDPMAMLPFCGYNMGDYFRHWL
;
A
#
# COMPACT_ATOMS: atom_id res chain seq x y z
N GLN A 1 -10.91 -0.15 -21.98
CA GLN A 1 -9.85 -1.01 -22.55
C GLN A 1 -10.19 -2.53 -22.45
N GLY A 2 -11.37 -2.89 -21.97
CA GLY A 2 -11.85 -4.29 -21.96
C GLY A 2 -11.31 -5.18 -20.85
N TYR A 3 -10.38 -4.73 -20.02
CA TYR A 3 -9.87 -5.49 -18.87
C TYR A 3 -10.74 -5.28 -17.63
N LYS A 4 -10.90 -6.35 -16.84
CA LYS A 4 -11.46 -6.29 -15.49
C LYS A 4 -10.35 -6.62 -14.50
N VAL A 5 -10.32 -5.88 -13.37
CA VAL A 5 -9.34 -6.09 -12.31
C VAL A 5 -10.09 -6.43 -11.03
N TRP A 6 -9.67 -7.51 -10.38
CA TRP A 6 -10.20 -7.96 -9.09
C TRP A 6 -9.09 -7.92 -8.05
N CYS A 7 -9.39 -7.44 -6.86
CA CYS A 7 -8.46 -7.35 -5.74
C CYS A 7 -8.55 -8.62 -4.88
N VAL A 8 -7.43 -9.23 -4.57
CA VAL A 8 -7.33 -10.38 -3.66
C VAL A 8 -6.73 -9.96 -2.31
N GLY A 9 -5.96 -8.89 -2.26
CA GLY A 9 -5.33 -8.34 -1.05
C GLY A 9 -4.57 -7.08 -1.40
N ASP A 10 -3.96 -6.41 -0.41
CA ASP A 10 -3.27 -5.13 -0.63
C ASP A 10 -1.81 -5.11 -0.14
N ASP A 11 -1.41 -6.00 0.75
CA ASP A 11 -0.07 -5.96 1.35
C ASP A 11 0.57 -7.36 1.41
N ILE A 12 0.19 -8.20 2.36
CA ILE A 12 0.81 -9.51 2.54
C ILE A 12 0.21 -10.54 1.58
N ALA A 13 1.07 -11.29 0.92
CA ALA A 13 0.71 -12.49 0.17
C ALA A 13 1.53 -13.67 0.66
N TRP A 14 0.89 -14.76 1.05
CA TRP A 14 1.56 -16.01 1.30
C TRP A 14 1.69 -16.78 -0.01
N ILE A 15 2.92 -17.10 -0.39
CA ILE A 15 3.23 -17.76 -1.63
C ILE A 15 3.70 -19.19 -1.36
N ARG A 16 3.16 -20.14 -2.11
CA ARG A 16 3.56 -21.55 -2.05
C ARG A 16 3.64 -22.17 -3.44
N LYS A 17 4.42 -23.23 -3.57
CA LYS A 17 4.39 -24.06 -4.77
C LYS A 17 3.14 -24.95 -4.72
N GLY A 18 2.34 -24.88 -5.76
CA GLY A 18 1.16 -25.71 -5.94
C GLY A 18 1.48 -27.10 -6.47
N PRO A 19 0.49 -28.02 -6.49
CA PRO A 19 0.66 -29.38 -7.01
C PRO A 19 0.94 -29.41 -8.52
N ASP A 20 0.59 -28.34 -9.20
CA ASP A 20 0.87 -28.13 -10.64
C ASP A 20 2.27 -27.56 -10.91
N GLY A 21 3.10 -27.41 -9.87
CA GLY A 21 4.43 -26.84 -9.96
C GLY A 21 4.51 -25.33 -10.09
N ARG A 22 3.37 -24.64 -10.21
CA ARG A 22 3.31 -23.16 -10.28
C ARG A 22 3.28 -22.55 -8.88
N LEU A 23 3.60 -21.26 -8.79
CA LEU A 23 3.39 -20.50 -7.57
C LEU A 23 1.91 -20.13 -7.41
N TRP A 24 1.43 -20.27 -6.20
CA TRP A 24 0.09 -19.89 -5.78
C TRP A 24 0.19 -18.91 -4.62
N ALA A 25 -0.62 -17.87 -4.63
CA ALA A 25 -0.67 -16.87 -3.58
C ALA A 25 -2.03 -16.85 -2.89
N MET A 26 -2.02 -16.66 -1.57
CA MET A 26 -3.23 -16.40 -0.79
C MET A 26 -3.05 -15.13 0.05
N ASN A 27 -4.15 -14.46 0.29
CA ASN A 27 -4.21 -13.31 1.18
C ASN A 27 -4.47 -13.80 2.62
N PRO A 28 -3.62 -13.42 3.61
CA PRO A 28 -3.84 -13.75 5.02
C PRO A 28 -4.62 -12.68 5.80
N GLU A 29 -5.00 -11.56 5.17
CA GLU A 29 -5.55 -10.39 5.81
C GLU A 29 -7.05 -10.24 5.55
N ASN A 30 -7.77 -9.67 6.51
CA ASN A 30 -9.23 -9.44 6.41
C ASN A 30 -9.59 -7.99 6.06
N GLY A 31 -8.63 -7.16 5.77
CA GLY A 31 -8.81 -5.74 5.50
C GLY A 31 -7.69 -5.13 4.68
N PHE A 32 -7.85 -3.85 4.41
CA PHE A 32 -6.86 -3.03 3.73
C PHE A 32 -6.25 -2.02 4.69
N PHE A 33 -4.96 -1.77 4.54
CA PHE A 33 -4.23 -0.77 5.30
C PHE A 33 -3.62 0.26 4.36
N GLY A 34 -4.35 1.35 4.13
CA GLY A 34 -4.01 2.37 3.15
C GLY A 34 -3.41 3.64 3.75
N VAL A 35 -2.73 4.43 2.90
CA VAL A 35 -2.31 5.80 3.21
C VAL A 35 -3.45 6.75 2.90
N ALA A 36 -3.81 7.63 3.85
CA ALA A 36 -4.91 8.58 3.66
C ALA A 36 -4.53 9.76 2.74
N PRO A 37 -3.42 10.50 2.95
CA PRO A 37 -3.10 11.65 2.12
C PRO A 37 -3.01 11.34 0.64
N GLY A 38 -3.74 12.12 -0.16
CA GLY A 38 -3.80 11.95 -1.61
C GLY A 38 -4.77 10.87 -2.11
N THR A 39 -5.37 10.07 -1.22
CA THR A 39 -6.44 9.13 -1.59
C THR A 39 -7.73 9.90 -1.82
N ASN A 40 -8.26 9.82 -3.04
CA ASN A 40 -9.48 10.51 -3.46
C ASN A 40 -10.15 9.80 -4.66
N GLU A 41 -11.27 10.33 -5.12
CA GLU A 41 -12.05 9.79 -6.24
C GLU A 41 -11.25 9.65 -7.56
N LYS A 42 -10.21 10.47 -7.77
CA LYS A 42 -9.40 10.43 -9.00
C LYS A 42 -8.20 9.50 -8.86
N SER A 43 -7.54 9.51 -7.71
CA SER A 43 -6.31 8.76 -7.49
C SER A 43 -6.57 7.28 -7.23
N ASN A 44 -7.57 6.98 -6.38
CA ASN A 44 -7.92 5.61 -6.02
C ASN A 44 -9.38 5.50 -5.53
N PRO A 45 -10.36 5.50 -6.45
CA PRO A 45 -11.78 5.47 -6.10
C PRO A 45 -12.19 4.22 -5.32
N ASN A 46 -11.59 3.06 -5.60
CA ASN A 46 -11.92 1.82 -4.90
C ASN A 46 -11.42 1.82 -3.45
N ALA A 47 -10.22 2.36 -3.20
CA ALA A 47 -9.73 2.53 -1.84
C ALA A 47 -10.61 3.50 -1.06
N LEU A 48 -10.97 4.65 -1.65
CA LEU A 48 -11.88 5.60 -1.02
C LEU A 48 -13.25 4.97 -0.74
N ALA A 49 -13.81 4.22 -1.68
CA ALA A 49 -15.08 3.53 -1.48
C ALA A 49 -15.02 2.51 -0.34
N SER A 50 -13.89 1.83 -0.16
CA SER A 50 -13.70 0.85 0.92
C SER A 50 -13.72 1.48 2.32
N THR A 51 -13.45 2.80 2.43
CA THR A 51 -13.40 3.49 3.73
C THR A 51 -14.78 3.94 4.26
N LYS A 52 -15.84 3.79 3.49
CA LYS A 52 -17.18 4.35 3.83
C LYS A 52 -17.83 3.75 5.07
N GLN A 53 -17.43 2.55 5.49
CA GLN A 53 -18.08 1.86 6.61
C GLN A 53 -17.07 0.99 7.38
N GLY A 54 -17.18 1.01 8.71
CA GLY A 54 -16.41 0.14 9.60
C GLY A 54 -14.89 0.37 9.50
N THR A 55 -14.46 1.58 9.18
CA THR A 55 -13.07 1.95 8.96
C THR A 55 -12.51 2.64 10.20
N ILE A 56 -11.27 2.31 10.53
CA ILE A 56 -10.48 3.00 11.56
C ILE A 56 -9.51 3.93 10.83
N PHE A 57 -9.49 5.18 11.25
CA PHE A 57 -8.56 6.19 10.76
C PHE A 57 -7.55 6.57 11.84
N THR A 58 -6.31 6.83 11.45
CA THR A 58 -5.26 7.30 12.35
C THR A 58 -4.61 8.57 11.81
N ASN A 59 -4.43 9.54 12.69
CA ASN A 59 -3.71 10.80 12.41
C ASN A 59 -4.29 11.62 11.24
N VAL A 60 -5.58 11.53 11.01
CA VAL A 60 -6.35 12.36 10.07
C VAL A 60 -6.92 13.59 10.77
N VAL A 61 -7.52 14.49 10.03
CA VAL A 61 -8.32 15.60 10.56
C VAL A 61 -9.67 15.07 11.00
N HIS A 62 -10.12 15.46 12.17
CA HIS A 62 -11.47 15.20 12.68
C HIS A 62 -12.35 16.44 12.47
N ASN A 63 -13.36 16.35 11.63
CA ASN A 63 -14.37 17.38 11.44
C ASN A 63 -15.38 17.34 12.60
N LEU A 64 -15.46 18.41 13.36
CA LEU A 64 -16.33 18.50 14.54
C LEU A 64 -17.79 18.85 14.23
N ASP A 65 -18.08 19.26 13.00
CA ASP A 65 -19.44 19.67 12.62
C ASP A 65 -20.33 18.46 12.31
N ASP A 66 -19.77 17.38 11.79
CA ASP A 66 -20.51 16.19 11.33
C ASP A 66 -19.85 14.86 11.75
N ASP A 67 -18.81 14.92 12.59
CA ASP A 67 -18.07 13.75 13.09
C ASP A 67 -17.42 12.91 11.96
N THR A 68 -17.06 13.56 10.85
CA THR A 68 -16.36 12.94 9.73
C THR A 68 -14.85 13.14 9.80
N VAL A 69 -14.13 12.52 8.87
CA VAL A 69 -12.68 12.68 8.75
C VAL A 69 -12.30 13.36 7.44
N TRP A 70 -11.18 14.06 7.47
CA TRP A 70 -10.61 14.69 6.29
C TRP A 70 -9.07 14.54 6.29
N TRP A 71 -8.47 14.62 5.10
CA TRP A 71 -7.02 14.65 4.91
C TRP A 71 -6.65 15.41 3.64
N GLU A 72 -5.44 15.88 3.55
CA GLU A 72 -4.96 16.62 2.40
C GLU A 72 -5.05 15.80 1.12
N GLY A 73 -5.75 16.37 0.14
CA GLY A 73 -5.98 15.75 -1.16
C GLY A 73 -7.22 14.85 -1.22
N LEU A 74 -8.02 14.74 -0.15
CA LEU A 74 -9.32 14.07 -0.21
C LEU A 74 -10.25 14.79 -1.20
N ASP A 75 -10.44 16.07 -0.97
CA ASP A 75 -11.23 16.97 -1.81
C ASP A 75 -10.74 18.43 -1.71
N LYS A 76 -11.53 19.37 -2.23
CA LYS A 76 -11.25 20.81 -2.19
C LYS A 76 -11.96 21.54 -1.05
N ASN A 77 -12.67 20.83 -0.17
CA ASN A 77 -13.53 21.39 0.86
C ASN A 77 -13.04 20.98 2.26
N PRO A 78 -11.89 21.50 2.73
CA PRO A 78 -11.43 21.20 4.09
C PRO A 78 -12.42 21.73 5.13
N PRO A 79 -12.59 21.02 6.26
CA PRO A 79 -13.49 21.46 7.32
C PRO A 79 -12.99 22.77 7.97
N ARG A 80 -13.92 23.57 8.47
CA ARG A 80 -13.62 24.85 9.13
C ARG A 80 -13.55 24.74 10.66
N ASN A 81 -14.22 23.75 11.21
CA ASN A 81 -14.25 23.48 12.65
C ASN A 81 -13.75 22.07 12.90
N ALA A 82 -12.45 21.92 13.10
CA ALA A 82 -11.81 20.63 13.14
C ALA A 82 -10.69 20.51 14.15
N LEU A 83 -10.28 19.29 14.44
CA LEU A 83 -9.04 18.96 15.12
C LEU A 83 -8.03 18.39 14.14
N ASN A 84 -6.78 18.86 14.24
CA ASN A 84 -5.69 18.24 13.50
C ASN A 84 -5.29 16.89 14.10
N TRP A 85 -4.32 16.22 13.48
CA TRP A 85 -3.83 14.92 13.94
C TRP A 85 -3.20 14.94 15.35
N LYS A 86 -2.86 16.11 15.89
CA LYS A 86 -2.36 16.29 17.26
C LYS A 86 -3.50 16.50 18.28
N GLY A 87 -4.76 16.63 17.83
CA GLY A 87 -5.90 16.95 18.67
C GLY A 87 -6.08 18.45 18.97
N GLU A 88 -5.41 19.31 18.23
CA GLU A 88 -5.48 20.78 18.38
C GLU A 88 -6.49 21.36 17.40
N LYS A 89 -7.12 22.49 17.76
CA LYS A 89 -8.01 23.19 16.81
C LYS A 89 -7.28 23.56 15.53
N TRP A 90 -7.93 23.27 14.43
CA TRP A 90 -7.36 23.46 13.10
C TRP A 90 -8.45 23.87 12.08
N ASP A 91 -8.05 24.69 11.12
CA ASP A 91 -8.79 24.98 9.90
C ASP A 91 -7.81 25.12 8.72
N SER A 92 -8.36 25.24 7.52
CA SER A 92 -7.55 25.29 6.28
C SER A 92 -6.70 26.56 6.11
N THR A 93 -6.80 27.55 6.99
CA THR A 93 -5.96 28.76 6.97
C THR A 93 -4.67 28.57 7.76
N ALA A 94 -4.57 27.50 8.53
CA ALA A 94 -3.37 27.16 9.28
C ALA A 94 -2.16 26.92 8.37
N SER A 95 -0.98 27.32 8.82
CA SER A 95 0.28 27.10 8.11
C SER A 95 0.70 25.62 8.07
N GLU A 96 0.28 24.85 9.07
CA GLU A 96 0.54 23.41 9.17
C GLU A 96 -0.60 22.59 8.56
N LYS A 97 -0.26 21.43 8.00
CA LYS A 97 -1.25 20.44 7.53
C LYS A 97 -2.05 19.88 8.69
N GLY A 98 -3.33 19.64 8.43
CA GLY A 98 -4.23 19.09 9.45
C GLY A 98 -4.02 17.59 9.68
N ALA A 99 -3.75 16.81 8.63
CA ALA A 99 -3.42 15.40 8.76
C ALA A 99 -1.91 15.17 8.79
N HIS A 100 -1.47 14.12 9.48
CA HIS A 100 -0.07 13.69 9.42
C HIS A 100 0.28 13.16 8.01
N PRO A 101 1.46 13.44 7.47
CA PRO A 101 1.86 12.94 6.14
C PRO A 101 1.80 11.41 5.98
N ASN A 102 1.88 10.66 7.08
CA ASN A 102 1.72 9.21 7.13
C ASN A 102 0.43 8.80 7.85
N SER A 103 -0.62 9.60 7.78
CA SER A 103 -1.93 9.19 8.27
C SER A 103 -2.47 8.01 7.48
N ARG A 104 -3.19 7.12 8.16
CA ARG A 104 -3.59 5.83 7.62
C ARG A 104 -5.06 5.54 7.86
N PHE A 105 -5.57 4.59 7.09
CA PHE A 105 -6.86 3.96 7.36
C PHE A 105 -6.74 2.44 7.34
N THR A 106 -7.58 1.78 8.11
CA THR A 106 -7.79 0.33 8.04
C THR A 106 -9.26 0.09 7.76
N SER A 107 -9.57 -0.53 6.62
CA SER A 107 -10.95 -0.78 6.18
C SER A 107 -11.19 -2.27 5.94
N PRO A 108 -12.42 -2.78 6.18
CA PRO A 108 -12.77 -4.15 5.83
C PRO A 108 -12.64 -4.40 4.33
N ALA A 109 -11.97 -5.48 3.94
CA ALA A 109 -11.76 -5.80 2.52
C ALA A 109 -13.07 -6.00 1.75
N LYS A 110 -14.12 -6.51 2.42
CA LYS A 110 -15.46 -6.68 1.85
C LYS A 110 -16.12 -5.39 1.35
N ASN A 111 -15.63 -4.24 1.81
CA ASN A 111 -16.13 -2.93 1.35
C ASN A 111 -15.56 -2.54 -0.02
N CYS A 112 -14.53 -3.21 -0.50
CA CYS A 112 -13.90 -2.88 -1.77
C CYS A 112 -14.79 -3.28 -2.94
N PRO A 113 -15.17 -2.33 -3.83
CA PRO A 113 -16.07 -2.61 -4.96
C PRO A 113 -15.55 -3.66 -5.95
N CYS A 114 -14.25 -3.88 -6.00
CA CYS A 114 -13.62 -4.85 -6.89
C CYS A 114 -12.99 -6.02 -6.14
N ILE A 115 -13.47 -6.34 -4.93
CA ILE A 115 -12.98 -7.51 -4.21
C ILE A 115 -13.26 -8.81 -4.99
N SER A 116 -12.28 -9.69 -5.04
CA SER A 116 -12.41 -11.00 -5.68
C SER A 116 -13.22 -11.96 -4.82
N SER A 117 -13.97 -12.86 -5.46
CA SER A 117 -14.56 -14.03 -4.78
C SER A 117 -13.49 -14.96 -4.17
N GLU A 118 -12.27 -14.91 -4.69
CA GLU A 118 -11.12 -15.69 -4.19
C GLU A 118 -10.37 -15.02 -3.03
N PHE A 119 -10.83 -13.87 -2.58
CA PHE A 119 -10.20 -13.10 -1.49
C PHE A 119 -9.96 -13.95 -0.24
N ASP A 120 -10.94 -14.78 0.13
CA ASP A 120 -10.92 -15.61 1.35
C ASP A 120 -10.59 -17.09 1.06
N SER A 121 -10.08 -17.37 -0.14
CA SER A 121 -9.78 -18.73 -0.58
C SER A 121 -8.49 -19.26 0.06
N SER A 122 -8.60 -20.29 0.90
CA SER A 122 -7.43 -21.00 1.45
C SER A 122 -6.63 -21.73 0.37
N LYS A 123 -7.21 -21.99 -0.79
CA LYS A 123 -6.49 -22.50 -1.96
C LYS A 123 -5.59 -21.44 -2.58
N GLY A 124 -5.99 -20.19 -2.52
CA GLY A 124 -5.32 -19.07 -3.17
C GLY A 124 -5.59 -19.00 -4.67
N VAL A 125 -4.79 -18.20 -5.36
CA VAL A 125 -4.85 -17.98 -6.81
C VAL A 125 -3.48 -18.26 -7.45
N PRO A 126 -3.42 -18.77 -8.69
CA PRO A 126 -2.15 -18.99 -9.37
C PRO A 126 -1.49 -17.65 -9.72
N LEU A 127 -0.18 -17.55 -9.55
CA LEU A 127 0.62 -16.42 -9.97
C LEU A 127 1.07 -16.60 -11.41
N SER A 128 0.79 -15.60 -12.25
CA SER A 128 1.24 -15.55 -13.64
C SER A 128 2.32 -14.51 -13.89
N ALA A 129 2.38 -13.48 -13.06
CA ALA A 129 3.40 -12.42 -13.13
C ALA A 129 3.62 -11.79 -11.77
N ILE A 130 4.82 -11.28 -11.55
CA ILE A 130 5.17 -10.43 -10.41
C ILE A 130 5.69 -9.12 -10.94
N VAL A 131 5.08 -8.02 -10.48
CA VAL A 131 5.58 -6.67 -10.71
C VAL A 131 6.32 -6.24 -9.45
N PHE A 132 7.63 -6.10 -9.57
CA PHE A 132 8.48 -5.65 -8.48
C PHE A 132 8.88 -4.20 -8.68
N GLY A 133 8.83 -3.36 -7.66
CA GLY A 133 9.08 -1.95 -7.81
C GLY A 133 9.61 -1.25 -6.57
N GLY A 134 10.11 -0.04 -6.78
CA GLY A 134 10.54 0.88 -5.74
C GLY A 134 10.33 2.32 -6.19
N ARG A 135 10.44 3.27 -5.27
CA ARG A 135 10.34 4.69 -5.58
C ARG A 135 11.67 5.23 -6.06
N ARG A 136 11.69 5.78 -7.26
CA ARG A 136 12.86 6.45 -7.86
C ARG A 136 12.37 7.57 -8.78
N ALA A 137 12.35 8.81 -8.28
CA ALA A 137 11.80 9.96 -9.00
C ALA A 137 12.49 10.28 -10.33
N LYS A 138 13.77 9.89 -10.49
CA LYS A 138 14.60 10.23 -11.65
C LYS A 138 15.19 9.02 -12.36
N THR A 139 14.48 7.88 -12.33
CA THR A 139 14.96 6.67 -12.99
C THR A 139 14.30 6.48 -14.35
N ALA A 140 15.07 6.10 -15.35
CA ALA A 140 14.61 5.73 -16.67
C ALA A 140 15.34 4.45 -17.12
N PRO A 141 14.65 3.50 -17.77
CA PRO A 141 13.20 3.50 -17.98
C PRO A 141 12.42 3.29 -16.65
N LEU A 142 11.17 3.77 -16.62
CA LEU A 142 10.31 3.60 -15.43
C LEU A 142 9.86 2.16 -15.23
N VAL A 143 9.65 1.44 -16.32
CA VAL A 143 9.22 0.04 -16.34
C VAL A 143 10.02 -0.70 -17.38
N TYR A 144 10.45 -1.91 -17.07
CA TYR A 144 11.02 -2.84 -18.04
C TYR A 144 10.66 -4.27 -17.64
N GLN A 145 10.63 -5.15 -18.62
CA GLN A 145 10.41 -6.58 -18.44
C GLN A 145 11.75 -7.29 -18.27
N SER A 146 11.85 -8.15 -17.26
CA SER A 146 13.02 -9.03 -17.12
C SER A 146 13.05 -10.08 -18.22
N PHE A 147 14.25 -10.53 -18.60
CA PHE A 147 14.43 -11.52 -19.67
C PHE A 147 13.85 -12.89 -19.29
N ASP A 148 14.05 -13.28 -18.04
CA ASP A 148 13.53 -14.51 -17.47
C ASP A 148 13.34 -14.35 -15.94
N TRP A 149 12.90 -15.41 -15.29
CA TRP A 149 12.64 -15.42 -13.85
C TRP A 149 13.92 -15.16 -13.01
N LYS A 150 15.05 -15.76 -13.40
CA LYS A 150 16.33 -15.56 -12.69
C LYS A 150 16.83 -14.14 -12.78
N HIS A 151 16.72 -13.53 -13.97
CA HIS A 151 17.05 -12.13 -14.17
C HIS A 151 16.11 -11.23 -13.34
N GLY A 152 14.82 -11.54 -13.27
CA GLY A 152 13.86 -10.82 -12.44
C GLY A 152 14.20 -10.89 -10.95
N THR A 153 14.56 -12.06 -10.46
CA THR A 153 15.01 -12.27 -9.08
C THR A 153 16.27 -11.47 -8.77
N PHE A 154 17.24 -11.47 -9.67
CA PHE A 154 18.47 -10.68 -9.52
C PHE A 154 18.16 -9.18 -9.47
N VAL A 155 17.40 -8.66 -10.43
CA VAL A 155 17.04 -7.23 -10.47
C VAL A 155 16.28 -6.80 -9.23
N GLY A 156 15.31 -7.61 -8.78
CA GLY A 156 14.56 -7.35 -7.54
C GLY A 156 15.47 -7.28 -6.31
N SER A 157 16.47 -8.18 -6.24
CA SER A 157 17.39 -8.25 -5.10
C SER A 157 18.36 -7.07 -4.98
N ILE A 158 18.68 -6.41 -6.08
CA ILE A 158 19.61 -5.26 -6.11
C ILE A 158 18.91 -3.91 -6.17
N MET A 159 17.59 -3.88 -6.27
CA MET A 159 16.84 -2.64 -6.38
C MET A 159 16.89 -1.85 -5.08
N ALA A 160 17.17 -0.55 -5.19
CA ALA A 160 17.10 0.39 -4.08
C ALA A 160 15.96 1.37 -4.28
N SER A 161 15.22 1.66 -3.22
CA SER A 161 14.06 2.56 -3.22
C SER A 161 14.34 3.84 -2.44
N GLU A 162 13.69 4.93 -2.84
CA GLU A 162 13.65 6.14 -2.04
C GLU A 162 12.76 5.93 -0.81
N THR A 163 13.13 6.57 0.29
CA THR A 163 12.36 6.60 1.54
C THR A 163 11.07 7.41 1.38
N THR A 164 10.11 7.15 2.25
CA THR A 164 8.77 7.75 2.22
C THR A 164 8.52 8.57 3.48
N ALA A 165 7.31 9.13 3.61
CA ALA A 165 6.85 9.87 4.78
C ALA A 165 6.93 9.08 6.10
N ALA A 166 7.03 7.76 6.06
CA ALA A 166 7.28 6.93 7.24
C ALA A 166 8.69 7.11 7.81
N ALA A 167 9.66 7.53 6.99
CA ALA A 167 11.03 7.85 7.42
C ALA A 167 11.15 9.36 7.68
N ALA A 168 10.78 9.80 8.89
CA ALA A 168 10.81 11.20 9.28
C ALA A 168 12.18 11.84 9.01
N GLY A 169 12.19 12.97 8.31
CA GLY A 169 13.40 13.72 7.98
C GLY A 169 14.26 13.15 6.84
N ALA A 170 13.90 12.02 6.24
CA ALA A 170 14.67 11.35 5.19
C ALA A 170 13.86 11.03 3.92
N VAL A 171 12.77 11.76 3.68
CA VAL A 171 11.90 11.55 2.52
C VAL A 171 12.68 11.80 1.23
N GLY A 172 12.57 10.87 0.26
CA GLY A 172 13.24 10.98 -1.04
C GLY A 172 14.71 10.57 -1.06
N VAL A 173 15.28 10.15 0.08
CA VAL A 173 16.64 9.61 0.15
C VAL A 173 16.65 8.18 -0.34
N VAL A 174 17.57 7.82 -1.24
CA VAL A 174 17.71 6.42 -1.70
C VAL A 174 18.23 5.56 -0.57
N ARG A 175 17.42 4.60 -0.15
CA ARG A 175 17.79 3.63 0.88
C ARG A 175 18.65 2.54 0.27
N ARG A 176 19.83 2.36 0.83
CA ARG A 176 20.79 1.29 0.47
C ARG A 176 21.05 0.43 1.70
N ASP A 177 20.06 -0.37 2.05
CA ASP A 177 20.10 -1.24 3.21
C ASP A 177 19.80 -2.67 2.78
N PRO A 178 20.82 -3.53 2.63
CA PRO A 178 20.61 -4.91 2.19
C PRO A 178 19.87 -5.75 3.23
N MET A 179 19.77 -5.25 4.47
CA MET A 179 19.07 -5.94 5.57
C MET A 179 17.65 -5.44 5.80
N ALA A 180 17.12 -4.59 4.90
CA ALA A 180 15.78 -4.03 5.04
C ALA A 180 14.67 -5.10 5.13
N MET A 181 14.86 -6.25 4.48
CA MET A 181 13.90 -7.37 4.50
C MET A 181 14.03 -8.25 5.76
N LEU A 182 15.11 -8.16 6.51
CA LEU A 182 15.37 -9.05 7.63
C LEU A 182 14.25 -9.11 8.68
N PRO A 183 13.60 -7.98 9.06
CA PRO A 183 12.49 -8.01 10.01
C PRO A 183 11.25 -8.77 9.51
N PHE A 184 11.14 -8.95 8.20
CA PHE A 184 10.00 -9.61 7.54
C PHE A 184 10.31 -11.03 7.06
N CYS A 185 11.56 -11.47 7.21
CA CYS A 185 12.02 -12.77 6.78
C CYS A 185 12.21 -13.66 8.02
N GLY A 186 11.34 -14.67 8.17
CA GLY A 186 11.33 -15.56 9.35
C GLY A 186 12.41 -16.63 9.34
N TYR A 187 13.35 -16.64 8.37
CA TYR A 187 14.40 -17.62 8.21
C TYR A 187 15.62 -17.03 7.49
N ASN A 188 16.62 -17.84 7.21
CA ASN A 188 17.87 -17.38 6.62
C ASN A 188 17.67 -16.67 5.28
N MET A 189 18.25 -15.49 5.10
CA MET A 189 18.09 -14.67 3.88
C MET A 189 18.65 -15.35 2.62
N GLY A 190 19.69 -16.17 2.74
CA GLY A 190 20.21 -16.95 1.62
C GLY A 190 19.23 -18.04 1.17
N ASP A 191 18.53 -18.65 2.11
CA ASP A 191 17.46 -19.61 1.83
C ASP A 191 16.25 -18.91 1.22
N TYR A 192 15.88 -17.74 1.74
CA TYR A 192 14.83 -16.89 1.15
C TYR A 192 15.14 -16.57 -0.32
N PHE A 193 16.37 -16.10 -0.59
CA PHE A 193 16.79 -15.80 -1.97
C PHE A 193 16.77 -17.03 -2.87
N ARG A 194 17.26 -18.18 -2.38
CA ARG A 194 17.24 -19.45 -3.12
C ARG A 194 15.83 -19.93 -3.45
N HIS A 195 14.85 -19.65 -2.60
CA HIS A 195 13.46 -20.01 -2.86
C HIS A 195 12.84 -19.25 -4.04
N TRP A 196 13.41 -18.11 -4.39
CA TRP A 196 13.02 -17.37 -5.59
C TRP A 196 13.68 -17.86 -6.89
N LEU A 197 14.77 -18.59 -6.79
CA LEU A 197 15.50 -19.16 -7.93
C LEU A 197 14.96 -20.54 -8.33
#